data_893ab187ba166fe2ffeb459f4797ad45
#
_entry.id   893ab187ba166fe2ffeb459f4797ad45
#
_cell.length_a   1.000
_cell.length_b   1.000
_cell.length_c   1.000
_cell.angle_alpha   90.00
_cell.angle_beta   90.00
_cell.angle_gamma   90.00
#
_symmetry.space_group_name_H-M   'P 1'
#
loop_
_entity.id
_entity.type
_entity.pdbx_description
1 polymer ?
#
loop_
_entity_poly.entity_id
_entity_poly.type
_entity_poly.pdbx_seq_one_letter_code
_entity_poly.pdbx_strand_id
1 'polypeptide(L)'
;MNEENQVYFVDSDKLPPAALERKHRLEQDPSFRTNHMEYMEGMQVIESDIKDKVLRAMDEYDYDAYTTNDVERALSHESCSIEDFKALLSPAAAPYLEQMARKAEEITRNHFGNTVYIFTPLYIANYCQNYCIYCGFNCYNNIRRKKLTFEEIEHEMQVIARTGMEEILILTGESRAYSDVKYIGEAVKIAKKYFKNIGIEIYPVNVDEYQYLH
;
A
#
# COMPACT_ATOMS: atom_id res chain seq x y z
N MET A 1 30.68 11.74 7.60
CA MET A 1 29.25 11.43 7.32
C MET A 1 28.86 12.31 6.14
N ASN A 2 28.54 11.69 5.00
CA ASN A 2 28.11 12.43 3.82
C ASN A 2 26.77 13.12 4.13
N GLU A 3 26.53 14.31 3.56
CA GLU A 3 25.28 15.04 3.73
C GLU A 3 24.03 14.21 3.39
N GLU A 4 24.16 13.19 2.53
CA GLU A 4 23.09 12.26 2.15
C GLU A 4 22.59 11.34 3.28
N ASN A 5 23.36 11.17 4.35
CA ASN A 5 23.03 10.30 5.49
C ASN A 5 22.55 11.08 6.73
N GLN A 6 22.31 12.35 6.59
CA GLN A 6 21.77 13.12 7.70
C GLN A 6 20.36 12.66 8.04
N VAL A 7 20.14 12.44 9.31
CA VAL A 7 18.83 12.13 9.84
C VAL A 7 18.12 13.44 10.17
N TYR A 8 17.00 13.67 9.51
CA TYR A 8 16.23 14.91 9.67
C TYR A 8 14.96 14.66 10.48
N PHE A 9 14.68 15.57 11.40
CA PHE A 9 13.35 15.72 11.95
C PHE A 9 12.62 16.77 11.12
N VAL A 10 11.47 16.40 10.56
CA VAL A 10 10.59 17.34 9.88
C VAL A 10 9.62 17.86 10.92
N ASP A 11 9.82 19.11 11.32
CA ASP A 11 8.85 19.83 12.12
C ASP A 11 7.67 20.24 11.23
N SER A 12 6.46 19.84 11.60
CA SER A 12 5.27 20.15 10.82
C SER A 12 5.04 21.65 10.66
N ASP A 13 5.54 22.46 11.61
CA ASP A 13 5.42 23.91 11.56
C ASP A 13 6.47 24.58 10.66
N LYS A 14 7.48 23.81 10.22
CA LYS A 14 8.52 24.23 9.29
C LYS A 14 8.37 23.63 7.90
N LEU A 15 7.19 23.19 7.56
CA LEU A 15 6.89 22.68 6.21
C LEU A 15 7.10 23.77 5.15
N PRO A 16 7.41 23.38 3.89
CA PRO A 16 7.41 24.32 2.79
C PRO A 16 6.10 25.12 2.72
N PRO A 17 6.13 26.40 2.31
CA PRO A 17 4.94 27.26 2.32
C PRO A 17 3.71 26.64 1.66
N ALA A 18 3.87 25.97 0.53
CA ALA A 18 2.77 25.28 -0.17
C ALA A 18 2.17 24.11 0.65
N ALA A 19 2.99 23.40 1.42
CA ALA A 19 2.50 22.32 2.30
C ALA A 19 1.80 22.88 3.53
N LEU A 20 2.30 23.99 4.12
CA LEU A 20 1.63 24.71 5.20
C LEU A 20 0.29 25.29 4.76
N GLU A 21 0.23 25.91 3.60
CA GLU A 21 -1.02 26.44 3.04
C GLU A 21 -2.05 25.31 2.84
N ARG A 22 -1.61 24.17 2.27
CA ARG A 22 -2.47 22.99 2.12
C ARG A 22 -2.95 22.48 3.48
N LYS A 23 -2.08 22.37 4.49
CA LYS A 23 -2.43 21.94 5.84
C LYS A 23 -3.51 22.85 6.42
N HIS A 24 -3.30 24.16 6.41
CA HIS A 24 -4.27 25.13 6.93
C HIS A 24 -5.61 25.06 6.19
N ARG A 25 -5.58 24.90 4.86
CA ARG A 25 -6.81 24.76 4.06
C ARG A 25 -7.61 23.51 4.44
N LEU A 26 -6.93 22.39 4.66
CA LEU A 26 -7.55 21.12 5.07
C LEU A 26 -8.09 21.18 6.51
N GLU A 27 -7.44 21.94 7.41
CA GLU A 27 -7.92 22.16 8.77
C GLU A 27 -9.18 23.03 8.79
N GLN A 28 -9.28 24.01 7.89
CA GLN A 28 -10.42 24.92 7.77
C GLN A 28 -11.60 24.27 7.04
N ASP A 29 -11.33 23.49 6.02
CA ASP A 29 -12.34 22.81 5.19
C ASP A 29 -11.87 21.42 4.74
N PRO A 30 -12.36 20.36 5.39
CA PRO A 30 -12.02 18.98 5.01
C PRO A 30 -12.42 18.60 3.57
N SER A 31 -13.30 19.38 2.89
CA SER A 31 -13.66 19.11 1.49
C SER A 31 -12.49 19.33 0.51
N PHE A 32 -11.46 20.09 0.93
CA PHE A 32 -10.22 20.24 0.15
C PHE A 32 -9.26 19.04 0.23
N ARG A 33 -9.69 17.93 0.83
CA ARG A 33 -8.90 16.70 0.78
C ARG A 33 -8.68 16.31 -0.67
N THR A 34 -7.45 15.87 -0.98
CA THR A 34 -7.14 15.36 -2.32
C THR A 34 -8.11 14.25 -2.67
N ASN A 35 -8.76 14.40 -3.80
CA ASN A 35 -9.49 13.30 -4.40
C ASN A 35 -8.47 12.31 -4.98
N HIS A 36 -8.19 11.25 -4.25
CA HIS A 36 -7.26 10.20 -4.71
C HIS A 36 -7.76 9.44 -5.94
N MET A 37 -8.96 9.75 -6.42
CA MET A 37 -9.52 9.23 -7.67
C MET A 37 -9.11 10.08 -8.89
N GLU A 38 -8.38 11.15 -8.69
CA GLU A 38 -7.87 12.02 -9.74
C GLU A 38 -6.37 11.80 -9.97
N TYR A 39 -5.97 11.89 -11.23
CA TYR A 39 -4.55 11.81 -11.59
C TYR A 39 -3.82 13.07 -11.12
N MET A 40 -2.64 12.88 -10.55
CA MET A 40 -1.76 13.98 -10.20
C MET A 40 -1.03 14.50 -11.45
N GLU A 41 -0.56 15.76 -11.37
CA GLU A 41 0.26 16.34 -12.43
C GLU A 41 1.49 15.45 -12.75
N GLY A 42 1.73 15.21 -14.01
CA GLY A 42 2.84 14.36 -14.49
C GLY A 42 2.59 12.86 -14.48
N MET A 43 1.42 12.40 -14.01
CA MET A 43 1.03 10.99 -14.14
C MET A 43 0.40 10.70 -15.50
N GLN A 44 0.62 9.48 -15.99
CA GLN A 44 -0.06 9.00 -17.18
C GLN A 44 -1.54 8.79 -16.90
N VAL A 45 -2.40 9.42 -17.68
CA VAL A 45 -3.85 9.19 -17.61
C VAL A 45 -4.17 7.90 -18.36
N ILE A 46 -4.81 6.96 -17.69
CA ILE A 46 -5.34 5.75 -18.29
C ILE A 46 -6.84 5.97 -18.52
N GLU A 47 -7.25 6.03 -19.79
CA GLU A 47 -8.67 6.12 -20.11
C GLU A 47 -9.38 4.83 -19.70
N SER A 48 -10.28 4.96 -18.73
CA SER A 48 -11.04 3.83 -18.19
C SER A 48 -12.31 4.34 -17.53
N ASP A 49 -13.40 3.58 -17.67
CA ASP A 49 -14.67 3.85 -17.00
C ASP A 49 -14.77 3.18 -15.61
N ILE A 50 -13.67 2.59 -15.12
CA ILE A 50 -13.67 1.82 -13.87
C ILE A 50 -14.01 2.70 -12.66
N LYS A 51 -13.55 3.95 -12.63
CA LYS A 51 -13.89 4.91 -11.59
C LYS A 51 -15.40 5.09 -11.46
N ASP A 52 -16.06 5.36 -12.59
CA ASP A 52 -17.52 5.60 -12.61
C ASP A 52 -18.30 4.32 -12.25
N LYS A 53 -17.80 3.17 -12.68
CA LYS A 53 -18.36 1.86 -12.29
C LYS A 53 -18.26 1.62 -10.80
N VAL A 54 -17.09 1.89 -10.21
CA VAL A 54 -16.86 1.71 -8.77
C VAL A 54 -17.73 2.65 -7.96
N LEU A 55 -17.76 3.95 -8.31
CA LEU A 55 -18.57 4.94 -7.59
C LEU A 55 -20.06 4.58 -7.67
N ARG A 56 -20.55 4.19 -8.83
CA ARG A 56 -21.95 3.75 -9.01
C ARG A 56 -22.26 2.52 -8.16
N ALA A 57 -21.38 1.52 -8.17
CA ALA A 57 -21.54 0.31 -7.37
C ALA A 57 -21.53 0.62 -5.85
N MET A 58 -20.76 1.62 -5.42
CA MET A 58 -20.76 2.09 -4.03
C MET A 58 -22.06 2.79 -3.66
N ASP A 59 -22.59 3.65 -4.54
CA ASP A 59 -23.85 4.37 -4.32
C ASP A 59 -25.06 3.43 -4.32
N GLU A 60 -25.02 2.36 -5.13
CA GLU A 60 -26.09 1.37 -5.25
C GLU A 60 -26.03 0.29 -4.14
N TYR A 61 -24.92 0.20 -3.40
CA TYR A 61 -24.76 -0.82 -2.36
C TYR A 61 -25.54 -0.43 -1.09
N ASP A 62 -26.66 -1.12 -0.88
CA ASP A 62 -27.41 -1.03 0.37
C ASP A 62 -26.94 -2.12 1.35
N TYR A 63 -26.21 -1.70 2.36
CA TYR A 63 -25.61 -2.55 3.39
C TYR A 63 -26.67 -3.34 4.18
N ASP A 64 -27.87 -2.78 4.37
CA ASP A 64 -28.94 -3.35 5.19
C ASP A 64 -29.97 -4.15 4.38
N ALA A 65 -29.85 -4.18 3.04
CA ALA A 65 -30.80 -4.88 2.17
C ALA A 65 -30.67 -6.42 2.22
N TYR A 66 -29.56 -6.95 2.68
CA TYR A 66 -29.27 -8.39 2.67
C TYR A 66 -29.87 -9.09 3.88
N THR A 67 -30.33 -10.33 3.63
CA THR A 67 -30.93 -11.21 4.64
C THR A 67 -30.04 -12.42 4.94
N THR A 68 -30.37 -13.16 6.00
CA THR A 68 -29.70 -14.43 6.31
C THR A 68 -29.81 -15.46 5.17
N ASN A 69 -30.90 -15.47 4.41
CA ASN A 69 -31.08 -16.34 3.25
C ASN A 69 -30.07 -16.01 2.13
N ASP A 70 -29.73 -14.73 1.95
CA ASP A 70 -28.73 -14.31 0.98
C ASP A 70 -27.33 -14.77 1.40
N VAL A 71 -27.02 -14.71 2.69
CA VAL A 71 -25.78 -15.22 3.26
C VAL A 71 -25.67 -16.75 3.12
N GLU A 72 -26.72 -17.48 3.45
CA GLU A 72 -26.77 -18.95 3.30
C GLU A 72 -26.59 -19.37 1.85
N ARG A 73 -27.26 -18.67 0.92
CA ARG A 73 -27.09 -18.89 -0.51
C ARG A 73 -25.62 -18.63 -0.92
N ALA A 74 -25.03 -17.50 -0.52
CA ALA A 74 -23.64 -17.17 -0.81
C ALA A 74 -22.66 -18.23 -0.29
N LEU A 75 -22.90 -18.73 0.92
CA LEU A 75 -22.08 -19.80 1.53
C LEU A 75 -22.24 -21.15 0.81
N SER A 76 -23.38 -21.40 0.16
CA SER A 76 -23.62 -22.63 -0.59
C SER A 76 -22.91 -22.67 -1.95
N HIS A 77 -22.56 -21.52 -2.52
CA HIS A 77 -21.89 -21.44 -3.82
C HIS A 77 -20.42 -21.86 -3.72
N GLU A 78 -19.94 -22.63 -4.67
CA GLU A 78 -18.53 -23.03 -4.78
C GLU A 78 -17.64 -21.81 -5.05
N SER A 79 -18.09 -20.91 -5.94
CA SER A 79 -17.45 -19.65 -6.27
C SER A 79 -18.38 -18.49 -5.98
N CYS A 80 -17.90 -17.52 -5.21
CA CYS A 80 -18.68 -16.34 -4.87
C CYS A 80 -18.75 -15.37 -6.04
N SER A 81 -19.97 -14.91 -6.34
CA SER A 81 -20.23 -13.75 -7.19
C SER A 81 -20.00 -12.45 -6.41
N ILE A 82 -20.04 -11.31 -7.10
CA ILE A 82 -20.00 -10.00 -6.44
C ILE A 82 -21.20 -9.82 -5.49
N GLU A 83 -22.39 -10.31 -5.88
CA GLU A 83 -23.58 -10.24 -5.03
C GLU A 83 -23.47 -11.14 -3.79
N ASP A 84 -22.88 -12.32 -3.91
CA ASP A 84 -22.58 -13.17 -2.76
C ASP A 84 -21.60 -12.48 -1.82
N PHE A 85 -20.55 -11.84 -2.37
CA PHE A 85 -19.57 -11.09 -1.57
C PHE A 85 -20.22 -9.92 -0.82
N LYS A 86 -21.12 -9.17 -1.47
CA LYS A 86 -21.89 -8.11 -0.84
C LYS A 86 -22.74 -8.63 0.33
N ALA A 87 -23.42 -9.76 0.15
CA ALA A 87 -24.19 -10.41 1.20
C ALA A 87 -23.31 -10.83 2.40
N LEU A 88 -22.11 -11.39 2.13
CA LEU A 88 -21.15 -11.80 3.15
C LEU A 88 -20.53 -10.62 3.90
N LEU A 89 -20.53 -9.41 3.34
CA LEU A 89 -20.07 -8.18 4.00
C LEU A 89 -21.17 -7.49 4.80
N SER A 90 -22.44 -7.89 4.64
CA SER A 90 -23.58 -7.25 5.29
C SER A 90 -23.70 -7.64 6.78
N PRO A 91 -24.46 -6.90 7.60
CA PRO A 91 -24.74 -7.24 8.99
C PRO A 91 -25.41 -8.62 9.15
N ALA A 92 -26.17 -9.06 8.13
CA ALA A 92 -26.81 -10.37 8.13
C ALA A 92 -25.82 -11.53 8.19
N ALA A 93 -24.56 -11.31 7.82
CA ALA A 93 -23.50 -12.32 7.88
C ALA A 93 -22.89 -12.52 9.27
N ALA A 94 -23.11 -11.62 10.23
CA ALA A 94 -22.50 -11.69 11.55
C ALA A 94 -22.73 -13.05 12.28
N PRO A 95 -23.91 -13.68 12.24
CA PRO A 95 -24.11 -15.01 12.84
C PRO A 95 -23.35 -16.15 12.13
N TYR A 96 -22.87 -15.92 10.91
CA TYR A 96 -22.24 -16.93 10.05
C TYR A 96 -20.71 -16.82 9.99
N LEU A 97 -20.07 -15.98 10.81
CA LEU A 97 -18.62 -15.75 10.77
C LEU A 97 -17.80 -17.03 10.88
N GLU A 98 -18.21 -17.97 11.74
CA GLU A 98 -17.54 -19.27 11.91
C GLU A 98 -17.63 -20.12 10.62
N GLN A 99 -18.79 -20.13 9.97
CA GLN A 99 -18.97 -20.87 8.73
C GLN A 99 -18.17 -20.23 7.58
N MET A 100 -18.13 -18.89 7.52
CA MET A 100 -17.29 -18.14 6.58
C MET A 100 -15.81 -18.48 6.78
N ALA A 101 -15.35 -18.50 8.02
CA ALA A 101 -13.97 -18.82 8.38
C ALA A 101 -13.59 -20.25 7.95
N ARG A 102 -14.45 -21.23 8.20
CA ARG A 102 -14.23 -22.64 7.79
C ARG A 102 -14.18 -22.78 6.26
N LYS A 103 -15.10 -22.13 5.57
CA LYS A 103 -15.08 -22.13 4.08
C LYS A 103 -13.83 -21.48 3.53
N ALA A 104 -13.41 -20.34 4.10
CA ALA A 104 -12.17 -19.67 3.73
C ALA A 104 -10.93 -20.53 3.99
N GLU A 105 -10.90 -21.26 5.12
CA GLU A 105 -9.82 -22.22 5.45
C GLU A 105 -9.75 -23.34 4.39
N GLU A 106 -10.89 -23.92 4.04
CA GLU A 106 -10.96 -24.98 3.02
C GLU A 106 -10.47 -24.48 1.66
N ILE A 107 -10.95 -23.32 1.21
CA ILE A 107 -10.52 -22.70 -0.05
C ILE A 107 -9.02 -22.41 -0.02
N THR A 108 -8.51 -21.86 1.09
CA THR A 108 -7.09 -21.57 1.27
C THR A 108 -6.25 -22.84 1.17
N ARG A 109 -6.66 -23.90 1.85
CA ARG A 109 -5.96 -25.19 1.79
C ARG A 109 -5.96 -25.82 0.40
N ASN A 110 -7.09 -25.71 -0.32
CA ASN A 110 -7.22 -26.23 -1.68
C ASN A 110 -6.33 -25.50 -2.69
N HIS A 111 -6.14 -24.19 -2.53
CA HIS A 111 -5.36 -23.38 -3.45
C HIS A 111 -3.88 -23.23 -3.06
N PHE A 112 -3.56 -23.18 -1.78
CA PHE A 112 -2.21 -22.86 -1.28
C PHE A 112 -1.60 -24.00 -0.44
N GLY A 113 -2.37 -25.02 -0.08
CA GLY A 113 -1.92 -26.09 0.81
C GLY A 113 -1.59 -25.56 2.19
N ASN A 114 -0.46 -26.03 2.74
CA ASN A 114 0.08 -25.58 4.02
C ASN A 114 1.26 -24.62 3.85
N THR A 115 1.42 -24.03 2.67
CA THR A 115 2.52 -23.11 2.38
C THR A 115 2.30 -21.78 3.08
N VAL A 116 3.32 -21.30 3.76
CA VAL A 116 3.34 -19.98 4.39
C VAL A 116 4.50 -19.19 3.79
N TYR A 117 4.20 -18.00 3.27
CA TYR A 117 5.22 -17.07 2.83
C TYR A 117 5.72 -16.25 4.01
N ILE A 118 7.03 -16.26 4.20
CA ILE A 118 7.68 -15.47 5.25
C ILE A 118 8.61 -14.47 4.58
N PHE A 119 8.31 -13.20 4.77
CA PHE A 119 9.10 -12.09 4.27
C PHE A 119 9.31 -11.04 5.36
N THR A 120 10.26 -10.15 5.16
CA THR A 120 10.47 -9.00 6.04
C THR A 120 10.47 -7.71 5.25
N PRO A 121 9.89 -6.62 5.78
CA PRO A 121 9.96 -5.31 5.15
C PRO A 121 11.31 -4.64 5.42
N LEU A 122 11.82 -3.93 4.41
CA LEU A 122 12.95 -3.02 4.53
C LEU A 122 12.56 -1.64 4.01
N TYR A 123 12.44 -0.67 4.90
CA TYR A 123 12.19 0.72 4.55
C TYR A 123 13.50 1.39 4.17
N ILE A 124 13.72 1.60 2.87
CA ILE A 124 14.95 2.23 2.37
C ILE A 124 14.92 3.76 2.42
N ALA A 125 13.71 4.36 2.43
CA ALA A 125 13.50 5.80 2.63
C ALA A 125 12.11 6.06 3.21
N ASN A 126 12.00 6.99 4.16
CA ASN A 126 10.72 7.36 4.78
C ASN A 126 10.30 8.82 4.53
N TYR A 127 10.95 9.50 3.58
CA TYR A 127 10.46 10.78 3.08
C TYR A 127 9.18 10.56 2.30
N CYS A 128 8.14 11.35 2.59
CA CYS A 128 6.85 11.27 1.91
C CYS A 128 6.26 12.68 1.75
N GLN A 129 5.65 12.94 0.59
CA GLN A 129 4.97 14.20 0.29
C GLN A 129 3.47 14.13 0.59
N ASN A 130 2.96 12.91 0.85
CA ASN A 130 1.55 12.66 1.08
C ASN A 130 1.15 12.89 2.55
N TYR A 131 -0.15 13.10 2.73
CA TYR A 131 -0.75 13.37 4.03
C TYR A 131 -1.84 12.35 4.40
N CYS A 132 -1.62 11.08 4.05
CA CYS A 132 -2.51 9.97 4.42
C CYS A 132 -2.71 9.94 5.92
N ILE A 133 -3.97 10.06 6.36
CA ILE A 133 -4.32 10.23 7.78
C ILE A 133 -3.93 9.06 8.69
N TYR A 134 -3.73 7.88 8.13
CA TYR A 134 -3.36 6.65 8.84
C TYR A 134 -1.86 6.34 8.79
N CYS A 135 -1.08 7.06 7.98
CA CYS A 135 0.32 6.69 7.72
C CYS A 135 1.28 7.47 8.60
N GLY A 136 2.18 6.75 9.29
CA GLY A 136 3.24 7.36 10.10
C GLY A 136 4.20 8.22 9.29
N PHE A 137 4.35 7.96 7.98
CA PHE A 137 5.19 8.74 7.07
C PHE A 137 4.52 10.01 6.53
N ASN A 138 3.27 10.28 6.92
CA ASN A 138 2.56 11.50 6.57
C ASN A 138 3.49 12.73 6.67
N CYS A 139 3.47 13.61 5.65
CA CYS A 139 4.38 14.75 5.56
C CYS A 139 4.23 15.76 6.71
N TYR A 140 3.08 15.76 7.40
CA TYR A 140 2.82 16.61 8.55
C TYR A 140 3.30 16.04 9.89
N ASN A 141 3.66 14.75 9.93
CA ASN A 141 4.18 14.15 11.14
C ASN A 141 5.63 14.56 11.38
N ASN A 142 5.90 15.03 12.61
CA ASN A 142 7.24 15.30 13.06
C ASN A 142 7.94 14.01 13.45
N ILE A 143 8.54 13.34 12.46
CA ILE A 143 9.29 12.10 12.63
C ILE A 143 10.69 12.22 12.06
N ARG A 144 11.56 11.37 12.55
CA ARG A 144 12.91 11.23 12.03
C ARG A 144 12.85 10.71 10.59
N ARG A 145 13.37 11.50 9.64
CA ARG A 145 13.42 11.14 8.22
C ARG A 145 14.83 10.64 7.87
N LYS A 146 14.86 9.57 7.08
CA LYS A 146 16.12 9.01 6.57
C LYS A 146 15.91 8.39 5.19
N LYS A 147 16.95 8.51 4.36
CA LYS A 147 17.20 7.73 3.15
C LYS A 147 18.47 6.93 3.41
N LEU A 148 18.45 5.62 3.19
CA LEU A 148 19.63 4.78 3.34
C LEU A 148 20.56 4.96 2.14
N THR A 149 21.87 4.86 2.37
CA THR A 149 22.83 4.71 1.28
C THR A 149 22.79 3.28 0.74
N PHE A 150 23.39 3.06 -0.42
CA PHE A 150 23.47 1.71 -0.99
C PHE A 150 24.30 0.76 -0.13
N GLU A 151 25.30 1.25 0.55
CA GLU A 151 26.08 0.47 1.52
C GLU A 151 25.25 0.08 2.75
N GLU A 152 24.45 1.01 3.27
CA GLU A 152 23.51 0.72 4.37
C GLU A 152 22.45 -0.29 3.93
N ILE A 153 21.86 -0.12 2.73
CA ILE A 153 20.91 -1.07 2.16
C ILE A 153 21.53 -2.47 2.04
N GLU A 154 22.73 -2.57 1.48
CA GLU A 154 23.40 -3.85 1.32
C GLU A 154 23.73 -4.50 2.66
N HIS A 155 24.15 -3.70 3.64
CA HIS A 155 24.41 -4.19 5.00
C HIS A 155 23.15 -4.76 5.66
N GLU A 156 22.04 -4.02 5.63
CA GLU A 156 20.75 -4.49 6.17
C GLU A 156 20.29 -5.78 5.47
N MET A 157 20.37 -5.83 4.15
CA MET A 157 20.02 -7.02 3.37
C MET A 157 20.86 -8.24 3.71
N GLN A 158 22.16 -8.05 3.96
CA GLN A 158 23.04 -9.13 4.42
C GLN A 158 22.63 -9.65 5.80
N VAL A 159 22.28 -8.75 6.73
CA VAL A 159 21.82 -9.13 8.06
C VAL A 159 20.51 -9.92 7.97
N ILE A 160 19.56 -9.46 7.18
CA ILE A 160 18.28 -10.13 6.95
C ILE A 160 18.52 -11.53 6.32
N ALA A 161 19.32 -11.62 5.27
CA ALA A 161 19.59 -12.88 4.59
C ALA A 161 20.24 -13.94 5.52
N ARG A 162 21.08 -13.52 6.47
CA ARG A 162 21.67 -14.43 7.48
C ARG A 162 20.65 -15.07 8.41
N THR A 163 19.45 -14.51 8.52
CA THR A 163 18.36 -15.13 9.29
C THR A 163 17.69 -16.30 8.57
N GLY A 164 18.05 -16.55 7.31
CA GLY A 164 17.43 -17.56 6.45
C GLY A 164 16.20 -17.06 5.68
N MET A 165 15.90 -15.76 5.74
CA MET A 165 14.84 -15.16 4.92
C MET A 165 15.23 -15.23 3.43
N GLU A 166 14.30 -15.75 2.62
CA GLU A 166 14.46 -15.84 1.17
C GLU A 166 13.71 -14.74 0.41
N GLU A 167 12.86 -14.01 1.13
CA GLU A 167 12.00 -12.97 0.57
C GLU A 167 12.16 -11.65 1.31
N ILE A 168 12.13 -10.55 0.56
CA ILE A 168 12.19 -9.19 1.09
C ILE A 168 11.12 -8.32 0.44
N LEU A 169 10.54 -7.40 1.21
CA LEU A 169 9.65 -6.36 0.72
C LEU A 169 10.32 -4.99 0.91
N ILE A 170 10.68 -4.35 -0.19
CA ILE A 170 11.31 -3.02 -0.18
C ILE A 170 10.22 -1.95 -0.18
N LEU A 171 10.28 -1.03 0.78
CA LEU A 171 9.29 0.02 0.97
C LEU A 171 9.92 1.41 0.94
N THR A 172 9.16 2.37 0.42
CA THR A 172 9.49 3.80 0.50
C THR A 172 8.25 4.64 0.78
N GLY A 173 8.46 5.84 1.34
CA GLY A 173 7.48 6.91 1.20
C GLY A 173 7.50 7.47 -0.23
N GLU A 174 6.47 8.22 -0.60
CA GLU A 174 6.42 8.88 -1.90
C GLU A 174 7.22 10.18 -1.88
N SER A 175 8.39 10.15 -2.47
CA SER A 175 9.22 11.34 -2.70
C SER A 175 10.17 11.11 -3.86
N ARG A 176 9.82 11.64 -5.03
CA ARG A 176 10.69 11.53 -6.21
C ARG A 176 12.04 12.26 -6.03
N ALA A 177 12.14 13.18 -5.09
CA ALA A 177 13.40 13.85 -4.76
C ALA A 177 14.36 12.99 -3.93
N TYR A 178 13.82 12.10 -3.07
CA TYR A 178 14.62 11.29 -2.16
C TYR A 178 14.65 9.80 -2.53
N SER A 179 13.56 9.26 -3.07
CA SER A 179 13.42 7.86 -3.46
C SER A 179 12.86 7.74 -4.86
N ASP A 180 13.62 8.25 -5.84
CA ASP A 180 13.26 8.10 -7.25
C ASP A 180 13.35 6.64 -7.72
N VAL A 181 12.81 6.38 -8.90
CA VAL A 181 12.75 5.03 -9.48
C VAL A 181 14.14 4.43 -9.69
N LYS A 182 15.15 5.27 -9.99
CA LYS A 182 16.54 4.81 -10.15
C LYS A 182 17.13 4.32 -8.85
N TYR A 183 16.92 5.07 -7.76
CA TYR A 183 17.33 4.66 -6.42
C TYR A 183 16.67 3.34 -6.01
N ILE A 184 15.36 3.21 -6.24
CA ILE A 184 14.61 1.97 -5.96
C ILE A 184 15.16 0.81 -6.81
N GLY A 185 15.40 1.02 -8.09
CA GLY A 185 15.95 0.01 -8.99
C GLY A 185 17.35 -0.48 -8.57
N GLU A 186 18.22 0.41 -8.09
CA GLU A 186 19.53 0.02 -7.55
C GLU A 186 19.37 -0.81 -6.26
N ALA A 187 18.43 -0.45 -5.38
CA ALA A 187 18.12 -1.25 -4.20
C ALA A 187 17.62 -2.67 -4.58
N VAL A 188 16.77 -2.78 -5.61
CA VAL A 188 16.34 -4.09 -6.14
C VAL A 188 17.51 -4.90 -6.70
N LYS A 189 18.46 -4.28 -7.42
CA LYS A 189 19.66 -4.96 -7.90
C LYS A 189 20.53 -5.48 -6.76
N ILE A 190 20.64 -4.74 -5.67
CA ILE A 190 21.36 -5.19 -4.47
C ILE A 190 20.62 -6.39 -3.87
N ALA A 191 19.29 -6.30 -3.73
CA ALA A 191 18.47 -7.37 -3.16
C ALA A 191 18.59 -8.69 -3.93
N LYS A 192 18.70 -8.65 -5.26
CA LYS A 192 18.92 -9.85 -6.12
C LYS A 192 20.13 -10.68 -5.73
N LYS A 193 21.11 -10.13 -5.01
CA LYS A 193 22.29 -10.87 -4.53
C LYS A 193 21.96 -11.79 -3.35
N TYR A 194 20.88 -11.50 -2.63
CA TYR A 194 20.59 -12.10 -1.32
C TYR A 194 19.24 -12.82 -1.24
N PHE A 195 18.27 -12.43 -2.05
CA PHE A 195 16.90 -12.92 -1.95
C PHE A 195 16.42 -13.56 -3.26
N LYS A 196 15.59 -14.59 -3.14
CA LYS A 196 14.95 -15.27 -4.27
C LYS A 196 13.75 -14.49 -4.79
N ASN A 197 12.95 -13.94 -3.86
CA ASN A 197 11.77 -13.16 -4.18
C ASN A 197 11.93 -11.74 -3.61
N ILE A 198 11.65 -10.75 -4.44
CA ILE A 198 11.75 -9.34 -4.09
C ILE A 198 10.44 -8.66 -4.42
N GLY A 199 9.71 -8.27 -3.37
CA GLY A 199 8.55 -7.39 -3.50
C GLY A 199 8.98 -5.93 -3.37
N ILE A 200 8.26 -5.05 -4.06
CA ILE A 200 8.35 -3.61 -3.86
C ILE A 200 6.96 -3.07 -3.52
N GLU A 201 6.89 -2.23 -2.50
CA GLU A 201 5.67 -1.51 -2.11
C GLU A 201 6.01 -0.03 -2.07
N ILE A 202 5.80 0.62 -3.20
CA ILE A 202 6.20 1.99 -3.47
C ILE A 202 5.01 2.81 -3.97
N TYR A 203 5.21 4.09 -4.15
CA TYR A 203 4.23 4.97 -4.77
C TYR A 203 3.98 4.59 -6.24
N PRO A 204 2.80 4.96 -6.82
CA PRO A 204 2.51 4.71 -8.24
C PRO A 204 3.53 5.37 -9.16
N VAL A 205 3.99 4.62 -10.13
CA VAL A 205 4.95 5.08 -11.14
C VAL A 205 4.37 4.93 -12.54
N ASN A 206 5.00 5.57 -13.54
CA ASN A 206 4.58 5.51 -14.93
C ASN A 206 4.94 4.16 -15.57
N VAL A 207 4.35 3.84 -16.72
CA VAL A 207 4.53 2.55 -17.40
C VAL A 207 5.99 2.29 -17.77
N ASP A 208 6.70 3.29 -18.26
CA ASP A 208 8.13 3.22 -18.57
C ASP A 208 9.00 3.01 -17.33
N GLU A 209 8.60 3.58 -16.19
CA GLU A 209 9.25 3.37 -14.91
C GLU A 209 9.02 1.94 -14.38
N TYR A 210 7.81 1.38 -14.56
CA TYR A 210 7.56 -0.03 -14.27
C TYR A 210 8.40 -0.95 -15.16
N GLN A 211 8.55 -0.63 -16.44
CA GLN A 211 9.43 -1.38 -17.36
C GLN A 211 10.90 -1.35 -16.91
N TYR A 212 11.35 -0.22 -16.35
CA TYR A 212 12.70 -0.12 -15.80
C TYR A 212 12.89 -0.98 -14.54
N LEU A 213 11.87 -1.08 -13.69
CA LEU A 213 11.93 -1.86 -12.45
C LEU A 213 11.83 -3.38 -12.68
N HIS A 214 11.22 -3.80 -13.79
CA HIS A 214 11.09 -5.21 -14.19
C HIS A 214 12.41 -5.77 -14.72
#